data_779c3237c5aa6f0636c02088a6b57ade
#
_entry.id   779c3237c5aa6f0636c02088a6b57ade
#
_cell.length_a   1.000
_cell.length_b   1.000
_cell.length_c   1.000
_cell.angle_alpha   90.00
_cell.angle_beta   90.00
_cell.angle_gamma   90.00
#
_symmetry.space_group_name_H-M   'P 1'
#
loop_
_entity.id
_entity.type
_entity.pdbx_description
1 polymer ?
#
loop_
_entity_poly.entity_id
_entity_poly.type
_entity_poly.pdbx_seq_one_letter_code
_entity_poly.pdbx_strand_id
1 'polypeptide(L)'
;MSQLPRGFWLRNPLYDFHKSMGALVIGLLTWRILVLLRVWQRKYSKYPPKFTPAWLKTVALHTSLYLFMWAVPVSGFFFSNSFKSNNVKFFGIPLPDLFPPNSALVELGRSLHFWLAYTFLAFIFLHLLAQGKVVKANWRRLRGFINRFSHV
;
A
#
# COMPACT_ATOMS: atom_id res chain seq x y z
N MET A 1 -6.21 -14.61 -3.42
CA MET A 1 -5.36 -15.37 -4.37
C MET A 1 -5.06 -16.80 -3.92
N SER A 2 -4.87 -17.08 -2.63
CA SER A 2 -4.70 -18.45 -2.10
C SER A 2 -5.89 -19.38 -2.35
N GLN A 3 -7.07 -18.83 -2.61
CA GLN A 3 -8.31 -19.57 -2.87
C GLN A 3 -8.46 -20.07 -4.32
N LEU A 4 -7.57 -19.65 -5.23
CA LEU A 4 -7.63 -20.11 -6.63
C LEU A 4 -7.08 -21.52 -6.75
N PRO A 5 -7.75 -22.45 -7.46
CA PRO A 5 -7.29 -23.81 -7.69
C PRO A 5 -5.86 -23.83 -8.30
N ARG A 6 -5.06 -24.84 -7.93
CA ARG A 6 -3.66 -24.95 -8.40
C ARG A 6 -3.54 -25.06 -9.93
N GLY A 7 -4.57 -25.55 -10.62
CA GLY A 7 -4.61 -25.67 -12.09
C GLY A 7 -5.19 -24.46 -12.83
N PHE A 8 -5.58 -23.40 -12.16
CA PHE A 8 -6.18 -22.24 -12.82
C PHE A 8 -5.12 -21.43 -13.59
N TRP A 9 -5.31 -21.28 -14.89
CA TRP A 9 -4.31 -20.70 -15.82
C TRP A 9 -3.91 -19.26 -15.50
N LEU A 10 -4.81 -18.43 -14.94
CA LEU A 10 -4.51 -17.06 -14.53
C LEU A 10 -3.80 -16.96 -13.15
N ARG A 11 -3.69 -18.05 -12.41
CA ARG A 11 -3.14 -18.01 -11.06
C ARG A 11 -1.71 -17.44 -11.02
N ASN A 12 -0.81 -17.96 -11.83
CA ASN A 12 0.59 -17.53 -11.86
C ASN A 12 0.74 -16.09 -12.39
N PRO A 13 0.11 -15.70 -13.52
CA PRO A 13 0.13 -14.31 -13.97
C PRO A 13 -0.39 -13.32 -12.94
N LEU A 14 -1.45 -13.65 -12.20
CA LEU A 14 -1.99 -12.78 -11.15
C LEU A 14 -1.04 -12.64 -9.96
N TYR A 15 -0.33 -13.70 -9.57
CA TYR A 15 0.71 -13.63 -8.55
C TYR A 15 1.88 -12.75 -8.98
N ASP A 16 2.37 -12.92 -10.21
CA ASP A 16 3.49 -12.14 -10.73
C ASP A 16 3.10 -10.66 -10.91
N PHE A 17 1.90 -10.39 -11.37
CA PHE A 17 1.35 -9.04 -11.41
C PHE A 17 1.25 -8.43 -10.01
N HIS A 18 0.71 -9.15 -9.02
CA HIS A 18 0.60 -8.67 -7.64
C HIS A 18 1.98 -8.35 -7.03
N LYS A 19 2.99 -9.21 -7.24
CA LYS A 19 4.36 -8.97 -6.78
C LYS A 19 4.97 -7.73 -7.45
N SER A 20 4.78 -7.57 -8.77
CA SER A 20 5.26 -6.43 -9.53
C SER A 20 4.63 -5.12 -9.04
N MET A 21 3.31 -5.13 -8.81
CA MET A 21 2.60 -3.98 -8.24
C MET A 21 3.05 -3.67 -6.82
N GLY A 22 3.30 -4.70 -5.99
CA GLY A 22 3.87 -4.53 -4.65
C GLY A 22 5.24 -3.83 -4.69
N ALA A 23 6.14 -4.26 -5.57
CA ALA A 23 7.45 -3.64 -5.75
C ALA A 23 7.34 -2.19 -6.24
N LEU A 24 6.44 -1.91 -7.20
CA LEU A 24 6.15 -0.55 -7.67
C LEU A 24 5.67 0.36 -6.53
N VAL A 25 4.75 -0.13 -5.72
CA VAL A 25 4.22 0.63 -4.57
C VAL A 25 5.32 0.93 -3.56
N ILE A 26 6.22 -0.02 -3.25
CA ILE A 26 7.37 0.23 -2.36
C ILE A 26 8.20 1.40 -2.89
N GLY A 27 8.59 1.38 -4.17
CA GLY A 27 9.40 2.43 -4.78
C GLY A 27 8.73 3.80 -4.76
N LEU A 28 7.51 3.89 -5.28
CA LEU A 28 6.77 5.16 -5.35
C LEU A 28 6.43 5.73 -3.97
N LEU A 29 6.05 4.87 -3.04
CA LEU A 29 5.71 5.29 -1.69
C LEU A 29 6.94 5.76 -0.90
N THR A 30 8.06 5.05 -1.03
CA THR A 30 9.33 5.48 -0.43
C THR A 30 9.73 6.86 -0.94
N TRP A 31 9.68 7.08 -2.25
CA TRP A 31 9.89 8.40 -2.85
C TRP A 31 8.94 9.45 -2.26
N ARG A 32 7.65 9.15 -2.18
CA ARG A 32 6.65 10.07 -1.61
C ARG A 32 6.93 10.40 -0.15
N ILE A 33 7.29 9.41 0.67
CA ILE A 33 7.64 9.61 2.07
C ILE A 33 8.87 10.54 2.19
N LEU A 34 9.90 10.34 1.40
CA LEU A 34 11.09 11.19 1.39
C LEU A 34 10.75 12.65 1.04
N VAL A 35 9.89 12.85 0.04
CA VAL A 35 9.41 14.19 -0.32
C VAL A 35 8.60 14.83 0.82
N LEU A 36 7.70 14.08 1.44
CA LEU A 36 6.91 14.55 2.58
C LEU A 36 7.79 14.92 3.77
N LEU A 37 8.80 14.13 4.10
CA LEU A 37 9.75 14.43 5.17
C LEU A 37 10.52 15.71 4.90
N ARG A 38 10.99 15.93 3.66
CA ARG A 38 11.66 17.19 3.27
C ARG A 38 10.74 18.40 3.41
N VAL A 39 9.48 18.28 2.98
CA VAL A 39 8.49 19.35 3.10
C VAL A 39 8.19 19.63 4.58
N TRP A 40 8.04 18.58 5.39
CA TRP A 40 7.82 18.68 6.83
C TRP A 40 9.00 19.40 7.53
N GLN A 41 10.22 18.98 7.27
CA GLN A 41 11.42 19.61 7.82
C GLN A 41 11.45 21.10 7.48
N ARG A 42 11.27 21.46 6.22
CA ARG A 42 11.29 22.87 5.77
C ARG A 42 10.20 23.71 6.42
N LYS A 43 8.98 23.14 6.55
CA LYS A 43 7.83 23.85 7.10
C LYS A 43 7.97 24.04 8.62
N TYR A 44 8.29 22.99 9.33
CA TYR A 44 8.30 23.01 10.81
C TYR A 44 9.61 23.54 11.40
N SER A 45 10.68 23.63 10.63
CA SER A 45 11.88 24.40 11.03
C SER A 45 11.60 25.89 11.11
N LYS A 46 10.64 26.40 10.31
CA LYS A 46 10.29 27.84 10.32
C LYS A 46 9.07 28.15 11.20
N TYR A 47 8.09 27.26 11.21
CA TYR A 47 6.81 27.45 11.87
C TYR A 47 6.43 26.18 12.63
N PRO A 48 6.71 26.09 13.94
CA PRO A 48 6.35 24.91 14.73
C PRO A 48 4.83 24.70 14.71
N PRO A 49 4.37 23.45 14.62
CA PRO A 49 2.96 23.15 14.56
C PRO A 49 2.28 23.49 15.89
N LYS A 50 1.07 24.03 15.83
CA LYS A 50 0.21 24.14 17.01
C LYS A 50 -0.31 22.73 17.37
N PHE A 51 0.16 22.17 18.47
CA PHE A 51 -0.27 20.86 18.96
C PHE A 51 -1.70 20.92 19.49
N THR A 52 -2.67 20.76 18.63
CA THR A 52 -4.08 20.61 19.01
C THR A 52 -4.49 19.14 18.95
N PRO A 53 -5.48 18.68 19.76
CA PRO A 53 -5.98 17.31 19.68
C PRO A 53 -6.47 16.92 18.27
N ALA A 54 -7.09 17.86 17.55
CA ALA A 54 -7.54 17.65 16.19
C ALA A 54 -6.36 17.46 15.22
N TRP A 55 -5.30 18.24 15.35
CA TRP A 55 -4.09 18.08 14.56
C TRP A 55 -3.41 16.74 14.83
N LEU A 56 -3.25 16.37 16.12
CA LEU A 56 -2.64 15.10 16.52
C LEU A 56 -3.41 13.90 15.95
N LYS A 57 -4.74 13.92 16.02
CA LYS A 57 -5.62 12.88 15.46
C LYS A 57 -5.42 12.74 13.96
N THR A 58 -5.34 13.86 13.24
CA THR A 58 -5.13 13.88 11.79
C THR A 58 -3.75 13.33 11.42
N VAL A 59 -2.71 13.76 12.11
CA VAL A 59 -1.33 13.29 11.86
C VAL A 59 -1.22 11.80 12.18
N ALA A 60 -1.73 11.34 13.32
CA ALA A 60 -1.69 9.94 13.72
C ALA A 60 -2.39 9.04 12.67
N LEU A 61 -3.59 9.43 12.22
CA LEU A 61 -4.33 8.68 11.20
C LEU A 61 -3.55 8.58 9.88
N HIS A 62 -3.04 9.70 9.36
CA HIS A 62 -2.30 9.69 8.09
C HIS A 62 -0.97 8.94 8.21
N THR A 63 -0.23 9.12 9.31
CA THR A 63 1.01 8.38 9.56
C THR A 63 0.76 6.89 9.62
N SER A 64 -0.29 6.45 10.33
CA SER A 64 -0.68 5.03 10.36
C SER A 64 -1.01 4.48 8.98
N LEU A 65 -1.76 5.22 8.15
CA LEU A 65 -2.06 4.82 6.79
C LEU A 65 -0.79 4.68 5.94
N TYR A 66 0.14 5.64 5.99
CA TYR A 66 1.42 5.55 5.28
C TYR A 66 2.26 4.37 5.75
N LEU A 67 2.28 4.12 7.07
CA LEU A 67 3.01 2.98 7.64
C LEU A 67 2.46 1.65 7.11
N PHE A 68 1.14 1.46 7.13
CA PHE A 68 0.51 0.26 6.57
C PHE A 68 0.71 0.13 5.06
N MET A 69 0.56 1.23 4.30
CA MET A 69 0.82 1.23 2.86
C MET A 69 2.22 0.76 2.51
N TRP A 70 3.20 1.01 3.37
CA TRP A 70 4.57 0.57 3.21
C TRP A 70 4.81 -0.85 3.76
N ALA A 71 4.33 -1.14 4.97
CA ALA A 71 4.54 -2.41 5.64
C ALA A 71 3.89 -3.60 4.90
N VAL A 72 2.71 -3.41 4.31
CA VAL A 72 2.01 -4.47 3.57
C VAL A 72 2.83 -4.97 2.37
N PRO A 73 3.25 -4.16 1.40
CA PRO A 73 4.04 -4.67 0.28
C PRO A 73 5.44 -5.14 0.70
N VAL A 74 6.07 -4.54 1.71
CA VAL A 74 7.36 -5.01 2.24
C VAL A 74 7.23 -6.39 2.86
N SER A 75 6.20 -6.66 3.66
CA SER A 75 5.96 -8.01 4.19
C SER A 75 5.68 -9.04 3.09
N GLY A 76 5.01 -8.65 2.01
CA GLY A 76 4.80 -9.49 0.83
C GLY A 76 6.08 -9.77 0.05
N PHE A 77 6.95 -8.77 -0.08
CA PHE A 77 8.28 -8.94 -0.66
C PHE A 77 9.13 -9.90 0.18
N PHE A 78 9.19 -9.69 1.50
CA PHE A 78 9.89 -10.56 2.45
C PHE A 78 9.42 -12.01 2.35
N PHE A 79 8.11 -12.24 2.44
CA PHE A 79 7.51 -13.57 2.29
C PHE A 79 7.87 -14.23 0.96
N SER A 80 7.74 -13.49 -0.15
CA SER A 80 7.94 -14.02 -1.50
C SER A 80 9.42 -14.29 -1.80
N ASN A 81 10.32 -13.45 -1.29
CA ASN A 81 11.77 -13.57 -1.45
C ASN A 81 12.34 -14.74 -0.64
N SER A 82 11.83 -14.95 0.60
CA SER A 82 12.23 -16.09 1.44
C SER A 82 11.68 -17.44 0.96
N PHE A 83 10.71 -17.46 0.07
CA PHE A 83 10.09 -18.71 -0.43
C PHE A 83 10.98 -19.43 -1.43
N LYS A 84 11.57 -18.71 -2.39
CA LYS A 84 12.42 -19.27 -3.45
C LYS A 84 13.26 -18.16 -4.06
N SER A 85 14.50 -18.45 -4.41
CA SER A 85 15.36 -17.54 -5.16
C SER A 85 14.75 -17.13 -6.50
N ASN A 86 14.96 -15.87 -6.88
CA ASN A 86 14.42 -15.25 -8.09
C ASN A 86 12.87 -15.28 -8.19
N ASN A 87 12.18 -15.38 -7.05
CA ASN A 87 10.73 -15.51 -7.01
C ASN A 87 10.01 -14.16 -7.17
N VAL A 88 10.67 -13.05 -6.87
CA VAL A 88 10.09 -11.71 -7.04
C VAL A 88 10.59 -11.11 -8.33
N LYS A 89 9.66 -10.74 -9.21
CA LYS A 89 9.97 -10.10 -10.50
C LYS A 89 9.22 -8.77 -10.58
N PHE A 90 9.88 -7.78 -11.14
CA PHE A 90 9.28 -6.51 -11.51
C PHE A 90 9.02 -6.51 -13.01
N PHE A 91 7.78 -6.79 -13.40
CA PHE A 91 7.35 -6.93 -14.80
C PHE A 91 8.29 -7.82 -15.65
N GLY A 92 8.67 -8.98 -15.11
CA GLY A 92 9.54 -9.95 -15.78
C GLY A 92 11.02 -9.85 -15.39
N ILE A 93 11.49 -8.73 -14.87
CA ILE A 93 12.89 -8.53 -14.43
C ILE A 93 13.04 -9.07 -13.01
N PRO A 94 13.93 -10.03 -12.73
CA PRO A 94 14.13 -10.54 -11.38
C PRO A 94 14.71 -9.46 -10.46
N LEU A 95 14.13 -9.32 -9.29
CA LEU A 95 14.67 -8.48 -8.23
C LEU A 95 15.69 -9.27 -7.39
N PRO A 96 16.65 -8.59 -6.75
CA PRO A 96 17.67 -9.25 -5.95
C PRO A 96 17.08 -10.03 -4.78
N ASP A 97 17.68 -11.18 -4.49
CA ASP A 97 17.36 -11.99 -3.32
C ASP A 97 18.05 -11.38 -2.09
N LEU A 98 17.24 -10.76 -1.22
CA LEU A 98 17.73 -10.14 0.02
C LEU A 98 17.68 -11.10 1.21
N PHE A 99 16.89 -12.16 1.11
CA PHE A 99 16.68 -13.13 2.17
C PHE A 99 16.93 -14.55 1.66
N PRO A 100 17.66 -15.38 2.43
CA PRO A 100 17.86 -16.78 2.05
C PRO A 100 16.53 -17.55 2.14
N PRO A 101 16.32 -18.57 1.27
CA PRO A 101 15.18 -19.46 1.38
C PRO A 101 15.12 -20.12 2.77
N ASN A 102 14.03 -19.93 3.50
CA ASN A 102 13.85 -20.45 4.86
C ASN A 102 12.37 -20.65 5.16
N SER A 103 11.98 -21.88 5.50
CA SER A 103 10.58 -22.24 5.76
C SER A 103 9.95 -21.48 6.94
N ALA A 104 10.71 -21.22 7.99
CA ALA A 104 10.22 -20.47 9.15
C ALA A 104 9.97 -18.99 8.79
N LEU A 105 10.86 -18.37 7.99
CA LEU A 105 10.69 -17.01 7.49
C LEU A 105 9.50 -16.91 6.52
N VAL A 106 9.27 -17.94 5.72
CA VAL A 106 8.11 -18.02 4.82
C VAL A 106 6.81 -18.01 5.60
N GLU A 107 6.70 -18.81 6.66
CA GLU A 107 5.48 -18.88 7.46
C GLU A 107 5.22 -17.59 8.23
N LEU A 108 6.27 -17.04 8.84
CA LEU A 108 6.21 -15.73 9.50
C LEU A 108 5.77 -14.63 8.52
N GLY A 109 6.44 -14.54 7.37
CA GLY A 109 6.15 -13.52 6.36
C GLY A 109 4.75 -13.65 5.77
N ARG A 110 4.26 -14.88 5.56
CA ARG A 110 2.89 -15.15 5.14
C ARG A 110 1.87 -14.64 6.15
N SER A 111 2.07 -14.98 7.43
CA SER A 111 1.19 -14.56 8.51
C SER A 111 1.18 -13.04 8.67
N LEU A 112 2.35 -12.42 8.67
CA LEU A 112 2.49 -10.95 8.74
C LEU A 112 1.79 -10.27 7.57
N HIS A 113 2.04 -10.70 6.33
CA HIS A 113 1.42 -10.11 5.15
C HIS A 113 -0.10 -10.22 5.20
N PHE A 114 -0.61 -11.37 5.61
CA PHE A 114 -2.05 -11.61 5.76
C PHE A 114 -2.68 -10.64 6.77
N TRP A 115 -2.18 -10.61 7.99
CA TRP A 115 -2.76 -9.78 9.04
C TRP A 115 -2.58 -8.29 8.78
N LEU A 116 -1.42 -7.86 8.29
CA LEU A 116 -1.19 -6.46 7.91
C LEU A 116 -2.13 -6.01 6.78
N ALA A 117 -2.36 -6.85 5.77
CA ALA A 117 -3.26 -6.53 4.67
C ALA A 117 -4.71 -6.37 5.13
N TYR A 118 -5.23 -7.28 5.97
CA TYR A 118 -6.60 -7.17 6.49
C TYR A 118 -6.75 -5.99 7.46
N THR A 119 -5.78 -5.77 8.33
CA THR A 119 -5.77 -4.61 9.23
C THR A 119 -5.76 -3.31 8.43
N PHE A 120 -4.92 -3.22 7.40
CA PHE A 120 -4.87 -2.06 6.52
C PHE A 120 -6.19 -1.83 5.78
N LEU A 121 -6.82 -2.89 5.27
CA LEU A 121 -8.14 -2.79 4.64
C LEU A 121 -9.20 -2.25 5.59
N ALA A 122 -9.20 -2.70 6.86
CA ALA A 122 -10.08 -2.17 7.88
C ALA A 122 -9.80 -0.67 8.16
N PHE A 123 -8.53 -0.26 8.22
CA PHE A 123 -8.16 1.15 8.37
C PHE A 123 -8.61 2.01 7.18
N ILE A 124 -8.46 1.53 5.94
CA ILE A 124 -8.97 2.22 4.75
C ILE A 124 -10.48 2.40 4.85
N PHE A 125 -11.22 1.35 5.22
CA PHE A 125 -12.66 1.40 5.35
C PHE A 125 -13.10 2.42 6.41
N LEU A 126 -12.49 2.40 7.59
CA LEU A 126 -12.76 3.38 8.65
C LEU A 126 -12.41 4.81 8.21
N HIS A 127 -11.30 4.98 7.50
CA HIS A 127 -10.91 6.28 6.95
C HIS A 127 -11.95 6.81 5.94
N LEU A 128 -12.43 5.96 5.02
CA LEU A 128 -13.47 6.31 4.05
C LEU A 128 -14.78 6.68 4.74
N LEU A 129 -15.18 5.95 5.79
CA LEU A 129 -16.36 6.30 6.59
C LEU A 129 -16.21 7.66 7.26
N ALA A 130 -15.05 7.91 7.88
CA ALA A 130 -14.75 9.20 8.52
C ALA A 130 -14.74 10.36 7.52
N GLN A 131 -14.36 10.12 6.28
CA GLN A 131 -14.31 11.10 5.19
C GLN A 131 -15.54 11.05 4.27
N GLY A 132 -16.62 10.43 4.68
CA GLY A 132 -17.82 10.19 3.86
C GLY A 132 -18.38 11.45 3.19
N LYS A 133 -18.33 12.61 3.86
CA LYS A 133 -18.78 13.90 3.28
C LYS A 133 -17.91 14.31 2.09
N VAL A 134 -16.57 14.13 2.18
CA VAL A 134 -15.61 14.45 1.12
C VAL A 134 -15.77 13.49 -0.05
N VAL A 135 -15.90 12.19 0.23
CA VAL A 135 -16.15 11.16 -0.77
C VAL A 135 -17.42 11.46 -1.56
N LYS A 136 -18.52 11.77 -0.87
CA LYS A 136 -19.82 12.13 -1.50
C LYS A 136 -19.72 13.40 -2.36
N ALA A 137 -18.96 14.41 -1.91
CA ALA A 137 -18.75 15.64 -2.68
C ALA A 137 -17.95 15.37 -3.97
N ASN A 138 -16.88 14.59 -3.88
CA ASN A 138 -16.06 14.23 -5.04
C ASN A 138 -16.81 13.33 -6.02
N TRP A 139 -17.64 12.40 -5.53
CA TRP A 139 -18.50 11.57 -6.37
C TRP A 139 -19.51 12.40 -7.16
N ARG A 140 -20.13 13.41 -6.53
CA ARG A 140 -21.03 14.34 -7.25
C ARG A 140 -20.32 15.12 -8.35
N ARG A 141 -19.07 15.57 -8.09
CA ARG A 141 -18.25 16.27 -9.11
C ARG A 141 -17.91 15.36 -10.28
N LEU A 142 -17.50 14.12 -10.01
CA LEU A 142 -17.17 13.13 -11.03
C LEU A 142 -18.40 12.82 -11.90
N ARG A 143 -19.57 12.58 -11.29
CA ARG A 143 -20.82 12.34 -12.01
C ARG A 143 -21.22 13.52 -12.89
N GLY A 144 -21.08 14.76 -12.39
CA GLY A 144 -21.34 15.97 -13.19
C GLY A 144 -20.37 16.13 -14.36
N PHE A 145 -19.11 15.70 -14.20
CA PHE A 145 -18.14 15.69 -15.29
C PHE A 145 -18.51 14.65 -16.36
N ILE A 146 -18.82 13.43 -15.99
CA ILE A 146 -19.23 12.35 -16.90
C ILE A 146 -20.48 12.75 -17.70
N ASN A 147 -21.51 13.31 -17.03
CA ASN A 147 -22.75 13.73 -17.69
C ASN A 147 -22.54 14.84 -18.74
N ARG A 148 -21.50 15.68 -18.59
CA ARG A 148 -21.18 16.69 -19.63
C ARG A 148 -20.63 16.07 -20.92
N PHE A 149 -19.97 14.92 -20.84
CA PHE A 149 -19.46 14.21 -22.03
C PHE A 149 -20.49 13.29 -22.67
N SER A 150 -21.55 12.90 -21.97
CA SER A 150 -22.62 12.06 -22.54
C SER A 150 -23.69 12.85 -23.31
N HIS A 151 -23.60 14.18 -23.36
CA HIS A 151 -24.50 15.07 -24.10
C HIS A 151 -23.81 15.74 -25.30
N VAL A 152 -22.63 15.28 -25.70
CA VAL A 152 -21.93 15.61 -26.94
C VAL A 152 -21.94 14.39 -27.86
#